data_6e4ae8949a1de25b5e973361cba32f64
#
_entry.id   6e4ae8949a1de25b5e973361cba32f64
#
_cell.length_a   1.000
_cell.length_b   1.000
_cell.length_c   1.000
_cell.angle_alpha   90.00
_cell.angle_beta   90.00
_cell.angle_gamma   90.00
#
_symmetry.space_group_name_H-M   'P 1'
#
loop_
_entity.id
_entity.type
_entity.pdbx_description
1 polymer ?
#
loop_
_entity_poly.entity_id
_entity_poly.type
_entity_poly.pdbx_seq_one_letter_code
_entity_poly.pdbx_strand_id
1 'polypeptide(L)'
;GIAGRCAVRPKQRNSAPPNGEGKEKMSEQNRRLRAAGIAALAWAGLAAVWCVLVPGGAAELPQGVPGTLRSLLVLPLAEELVFRGALLRLLRPLGEHPANLCQAVLFAALHGTLTEKCYALGMGLIFGWAAEQTDSPAPGVVLHILNNGLVLARALAERGMG
;
A
#
# COMPACT_ATOMS: atom_id res chain seq x y z
N GLY A 1 33.39 13.68 -67.83
CA GLY A 1 32.51 13.87 -66.72
C GLY A 1 32.47 12.65 -65.82
N ILE A 2 33.12 12.70 -64.63
CA ILE A 2 33.17 11.58 -63.67
C ILE A 2 32.18 11.94 -62.54
N ALA A 3 31.03 11.25 -62.53
CA ALA A 3 30.03 11.39 -61.46
C ALA A 3 30.46 10.52 -60.25
N GLY A 4 30.97 11.17 -59.20
CA GLY A 4 31.21 10.52 -57.89
C GLY A 4 29.91 10.17 -57.18
N ARG A 5 29.60 8.90 -57.01
CA ARG A 5 28.51 8.42 -56.17
C ARG A 5 28.94 8.49 -54.71
N CYS A 6 28.38 9.41 -53.99
CA CYS A 6 28.48 9.46 -52.53
C CYS A 6 27.66 8.31 -51.94
N ALA A 7 28.31 7.27 -51.44
CA ALA A 7 27.68 6.18 -50.74
C ALA A 7 27.33 6.63 -49.30
N VAL A 8 26.04 6.87 -49.05
CA VAL A 8 25.52 7.12 -47.70
C VAL A 8 25.59 5.80 -46.92
N ARG A 9 26.50 5.71 -45.96
CA ARG A 9 26.55 4.59 -45.00
C ARG A 9 25.27 4.56 -44.19
N PRO A 10 24.55 3.42 -44.13
CA PRO A 10 23.43 3.29 -43.24
C PRO A 10 23.89 3.39 -41.78
N LYS A 11 23.26 4.29 -40.99
CA LYS A 11 23.47 4.45 -39.56
C LYS A 11 23.16 3.13 -38.88
N GLN A 12 24.16 2.39 -38.42
CA GLN A 12 23.97 1.22 -37.58
C GLN A 12 23.16 1.64 -36.36
N ARG A 13 21.91 1.16 -36.25
CA ARG A 13 21.17 1.18 -35.01
C ARG A 13 21.90 0.27 -34.04
N ASN A 14 22.56 0.87 -33.04
CA ASN A 14 23.03 0.15 -31.86
C ASN A 14 21.76 -0.34 -31.11
N SER A 15 21.25 -1.51 -31.47
CA SER A 15 20.32 -2.27 -30.66
C SER A 15 21.14 -2.80 -29.48
N ALA A 16 20.93 -2.19 -28.29
CA ALA A 16 21.41 -2.78 -27.05
C ALA A 16 20.90 -4.23 -26.92
N PRO A 17 21.71 -5.15 -26.37
CA PRO A 17 21.33 -6.55 -26.33
C PRO A 17 20.07 -6.72 -25.45
N PRO A 18 19.09 -7.56 -25.87
CA PRO A 18 17.78 -7.74 -25.19
C PRO A 18 17.90 -8.28 -23.75
N ASN A 19 19.07 -8.70 -23.32
CA ASN A 19 19.32 -9.30 -22.00
C ASN A 19 19.44 -8.28 -20.85
N GLY A 20 19.63 -6.98 -21.11
CA GLY A 20 19.76 -5.95 -20.07
C GLY A 20 18.40 -5.56 -19.47
N GLU A 21 17.42 -5.30 -20.32
CA GLU A 21 16.08 -4.87 -19.90
C GLU A 21 15.34 -5.92 -19.05
N GLY A 22 15.53 -7.20 -19.36
CA GLY A 22 14.93 -8.29 -18.61
C GLY A 22 15.48 -8.41 -17.18
N LYS A 23 16.81 -8.22 -17.02
CA LYS A 23 17.47 -8.24 -15.69
C LYS A 23 17.07 -7.04 -14.85
N GLU A 24 16.93 -5.86 -15.43
CA GLU A 24 16.54 -4.64 -14.75
C GLU A 24 15.09 -4.72 -14.26
N LYS A 25 14.16 -5.14 -15.12
CA LYS A 25 12.74 -5.37 -14.74
C LYS A 25 12.60 -6.41 -13.62
N MET A 26 13.36 -7.50 -13.67
CA MET A 26 13.35 -8.52 -12.63
C MET A 26 13.92 -8.00 -11.30
N SER A 27 14.97 -7.17 -11.34
CA SER A 27 15.55 -6.52 -10.16
C SER A 27 14.54 -5.56 -9.50
N GLU A 28 13.83 -4.76 -10.29
CA GLU A 28 12.81 -3.85 -9.81
C GLU A 28 11.60 -4.61 -9.22
N GLN A 29 11.13 -5.66 -9.88
CA GLN A 29 10.07 -6.51 -9.35
C GLN A 29 10.45 -7.13 -8.00
N ASN A 30 11.68 -7.65 -7.88
CA ASN A 30 12.17 -8.21 -6.62
C ASN A 30 12.25 -7.14 -5.51
N ARG A 31 12.62 -5.91 -5.82
CA ARG A 31 12.63 -4.79 -4.87
C ARG A 31 11.21 -4.49 -4.38
N ARG A 32 10.23 -4.39 -5.28
CA ARG A 32 8.82 -4.16 -4.96
C ARG A 32 8.23 -5.28 -4.09
N LEU A 33 8.52 -6.54 -4.41
CA LEU A 33 8.08 -7.69 -3.62
C LEU A 33 8.69 -7.70 -2.22
N ARG A 34 9.97 -7.35 -2.08
CA ARG A 34 10.61 -7.22 -0.77
C ARG A 34 9.97 -6.11 0.05
N ALA A 35 9.70 -4.95 -0.54
CA ALA A 35 9.03 -3.85 0.14
C ALA A 35 7.63 -4.24 0.63
N ALA A 36 6.84 -4.91 -0.21
CA ALA A 36 5.53 -5.42 0.17
C ALA A 36 5.62 -6.45 1.32
N GLY A 37 6.61 -7.34 1.28
CA GLY A 37 6.88 -8.32 2.35
C GLY A 37 7.27 -7.66 3.67
N ILE A 38 8.14 -6.64 3.64
CA ILE A 38 8.52 -5.87 4.83
C ILE A 38 7.30 -5.15 5.42
N ALA A 39 6.47 -4.53 4.58
CA ALA A 39 5.23 -3.88 5.02
C ALA A 39 4.26 -4.87 5.67
N ALA A 40 4.12 -6.07 5.10
CA ALA A 40 3.28 -7.13 5.66
C ALA A 40 3.77 -7.59 7.04
N LEU A 41 5.08 -7.77 7.22
CA LEU A 41 5.67 -8.12 8.52
C LEU A 41 5.51 -6.99 9.55
N ALA A 42 5.73 -5.74 9.15
CA ALA A 42 5.55 -4.58 10.02
C ALA A 42 4.09 -4.43 10.46
N TRP A 43 3.14 -4.59 9.52
CA TRP A 43 1.71 -4.60 9.85
C TRP A 43 1.34 -5.77 10.77
N ALA A 44 1.81 -6.99 10.51
CA ALA A 44 1.52 -8.14 11.34
C ALA A 44 2.04 -7.95 12.78
N GLY A 45 3.23 -7.37 12.95
CA GLY A 45 3.77 -6.98 14.25
C GLY A 45 2.88 -5.94 14.96
N LEU A 46 2.48 -4.89 14.25
CA LEU A 46 1.57 -3.87 14.78
C LEU A 46 0.21 -4.47 15.19
N ALA A 47 -0.37 -5.33 14.34
CA ALA A 47 -1.64 -6.00 14.60
C ALA A 47 -1.54 -6.95 15.80
N ALA A 48 -0.44 -7.69 15.95
CA ALA A 48 -0.20 -8.55 17.10
C ALA A 48 -0.12 -7.74 18.40
N VAL A 49 0.65 -6.66 18.42
CA VAL A 49 0.74 -5.74 19.57
C VAL A 49 -0.64 -5.17 19.91
N TRP A 50 -1.39 -4.73 18.91
CA TRP A 50 -2.76 -4.25 19.09
C TRP A 50 -3.67 -5.29 19.72
N CYS A 51 -3.66 -6.52 19.20
CA CYS A 51 -4.49 -7.61 19.72
C CYS A 51 -4.18 -7.97 21.18
N VAL A 52 -2.92 -7.78 21.61
CA VAL A 52 -2.49 -8.08 23.00
C VAL A 52 -2.82 -6.90 23.94
N LEU A 53 -2.56 -5.68 23.51
CA LEU A 53 -2.67 -4.50 24.39
C LEU A 53 -4.07 -3.90 24.47
N VAL A 54 -4.87 -4.07 23.41
CA VAL A 54 -6.21 -3.50 23.35
C VAL A 54 -7.24 -4.59 23.63
N PRO A 55 -7.92 -4.53 24.80
CA PRO A 55 -9.02 -5.46 25.08
C PRO A 55 -10.06 -5.41 23.98
N GLY A 56 -10.66 -6.55 23.68
CA GLY A 56 -11.74 -6.64 22.71
C GLY A 56 -12.85 -5.69 23.09
N GLY A 57 -13.26 -4.84 22.18
CA GLY A 57 -14.42 -3.97 22.31
C GLY A 57 -15.53 -4.49 21.41
N ALA A 58 -16.77 -4.18 21.76
CA ALA A 58 -17.92 -4.50 20.93
C ALA A 58 -17.88 -3.66 19.63
N ALA A 59 -16.98 -4.02 18.69
CA ALA A 59 -17.04 -3.44 17.36
C ALA A 59 -18.42 -3.76 16.76
N GLU A 60 -19.07 -2.74 16.20
CA GLU A 60 -20.33 -2.95 15.50
C GLU A 60 -20.11 -3.86 14.30
N LEU A 61 -20.82 -5.00 14.27
CA LEU A 61 -20.73 -5.89 13.13
C LEU A 61 -21.44 -5.28 11.93
N PRO A 62 -20.85 -5.39 10.73
CA PRO A 62 -21.52 -4.97 9.50
C PRO A 62 -22.83 -5.76 9.33
N GLN A 63 -23.89 -5.06 8.94
CA GLN A 63 -25.20 -5.70 8.77
C GLN A 63 -25.30 -6.37 7.40
N GLY A 64 -25.47 -7.69 7.43
CA GLY A 64 -25.67 -8.51 6.23
C GLY A 64 -24.49 -8.52 5.25
N VAL A 65 -24.67 -9.22 4.13
CA VAL A 65 -23.65 -9.34 3.08
C VAL A 65 -23.24 -7.98 2.50
N PRO A 66 -24.16 -7.04 2.18
CA PRO A 66 -23.77 -5.73 1.64
C PRO A 66 -22.91 -4.91 2.61
N GLY A 67 -23.23 -4.91 3.90
CA GLY A 67 -22.43 -4.23 4.92
C GLY A 67 -21.05 -4.83 5.07
N THR A 68 -20.95 -6.15 5.04
CA THR A 68 -19.67 -6.86 5.11
C THR A 68 -18.78 -6.57 3.89
N LEU A 69 -19.32 -6.64 2.67
CA LEU A 69 -18.59 -6.30 1.46
C LEU A 69 -18.12 -4.84 1.46
N ARG A 70 -18.98 -3.92 1.92
CA ARG A 70 -18.61 -2.52 2.04
C ARG A 70 -17.43 -2.33 2.98
N SER A 71 -17.47 -2.90 4.17
CA SER A 71 -16.42 -2.72 5.19
C SER A 71 -15.12 -3.45 4.85
N LEU A 72 -15.19 -4.62 4.22
CA LEU A 72 -14.00 -5.41 3.91
C LEU A 72 -13.32 -5.01 2.59
N LEU A 73 -14.09 -4.55 1.60
CA LEU A 73 -13.54 -4.31 0.26
C LEU A 73 -13.67 -2.87 -0.19
N VAL A 74 -14.91 -2.32 -0.14
CA VAL A 74 -15.17 -1.01 -0.77
C VAL A 74 -14.48 0.13 -0.03
N LEU A 75 -14.62 0.17 1.30
CA LEU A 75 -13.99 1.22 2.11
C LEU A 75 -12.46 1.15 2.08
N PRO A 76 -11.80 -0.01 2.34
CA PRO A 76 -10.35 -0.11 2.22
C PRO A 76 -9.83 0.31 0.85
N LEU A 77 -10.47 -0.14 -0.22
CA LEU A 77 -10.07 0.23 -1.58
C LEU A 77 -10.18 1.73 -1.81
N ALA A 78 -11.31 2.34 -1.44
CA ALA A 78 -11.52 3.78 -1.60
C ALA A 78 -10.51 4.60 -0.77
N GLU A 79 -10.29 4.22 0.48
CA GLU A 79 -9.34 4.89 1.36
C GLU A 79 -7.90 4.79 0.84
N GLU A 80 -7.44 3.62 0.41
CA GLU A 80 -6.10 3.47 -0.14
C GLU A 80 -5.91 4.23 -1.46
N LEU A 81 -6.92 4.27 -2.32
CA LEU A 81 -6.87 5.08 -3.55
C LEU A 81 -6.80 6.57 -3.24
N VAL A 82 -7.53 7.05 -2.23
CA VAL A 82 -7.50 8.45 -1.81
C VAL A 82 -6.17 8.79 -1.12
N PHE A 83 -5.78 8.04 -0.09
CA PHE A 83 -4.62 8.39 0.74
C PHE A 83 -3.29 8.05 0.06
N ARG A 84 -3.13 6.88 -0.55
CA ARG A 84 -1.87 6.41 -1.18
C ARG A 84 -1.86 6.65 -2.68
N GLY A 85 -3.02 6.56 -3.32
CA GLY A 85 -3.14 6.84 -4.75
C GLY A 85 -3.09 8.32 -5.10
N ALA A 86 -3.82 9.18 -4.39
CA ALA A 86 -3.96 10.60 -4.69
C ALA A 86 -3.19 11.50 -3.73
N LEU A 87 -3.52 11.47 -2.43
CA LEU A 87 -3.00 12.42 -1.44
C LEU A 87 -1.49 12.32 -1.27
N LEU A 88 -0.95 11.12 -1.09
CA LEU A 88 0.48 10.90 -0.94
C LEU A 88 1.26 11.42 -2.16
N ARG A 89 0.73 11.21 -3.38
CA ARG A 89 1.34 11.74 -4.61
C ARG A 89 1.27 13.26 -4.68
N LEU A 90 0.17 13.85 -4.24
CA LEU A 90 0.02 15.32 -4.17
C LEU A 90 1.01 15.95 -3.18
N LEU A 91 1.31 15.26 -2.09
CA LEU A 91 2.23 15.71 -1.05
C LEU A 91 3.72 15.43 -1.36
N ARG A 92 4.04 14.64 -2.39
CA ARG A 92 5.44 14.32 -2.78
C ARG A 92 6.39 15.53 -2.87
N PRO A 93 5.98 16.73 -3.29
CA PRO A 93 6.87 17.90 -3.30
C PRO A 93 7.42 18.28 -1.91
N LEU A 94 6.79 17.82 -0.82
CA LEU A 94 7.27 18.04 0.55
C LEU A 94 8.45 17.11 0.92
N GLY A 95 8.73 16.09 0.09
CA GLY A 95 9.66 15.00 0.37
C GLY A 95 8.94 13.74 0.87
N GLU A 96 9.58 12.57 0.70
CA GLU A 96 8.95 11.27 1.01
C GLU A 96 8.48 11.15 2.48
N HIS A 97 9.35 11.45 3.45
CA HIS A 97 9.00 11.32 4.86
C HIS A 97 7.91 12.29 5.33
N PRO A 98 7.98 13.61 5.04
CA PRO A 98 6.91 14.54 5.38
C PRO A 98 5.58 14.20 4.69
N ALA A 99 5.62 13.82 3.42
CA ALA A 99 4.42 13.43 2.68
C ALA A 99 3.73 12.22 3.31
N ASN A 100 4.54 11.18 3.64
CA ASN A 100 4.03 9.98 4.30
C ASN A 100 3.49 10.28 5.70
N LEU A 101 4.17 11.09 6.49
CA LEU A 101 3.68 11.50 7.80
C LEU A 101 2.36 12.28 7.71
N CYS A 102 2.28 13.28 6.84
CA CYS A 102 1.07 14.09 6.67
C CYS A 102 -0.14 13.23 6.26
N GLN A 103 0.00 12.35 5.26
CA GLN A 103 -1.10 11.50 4.85
C GLN A 103 -1.50 10.51 5.96
N ALA A 104 -0.54 9.98 6.74
CA ALA A 104 -0.81 9.06 7.84
C ALA A 104 -1.56 9.74 9.00
N VAL A 105 -1.20 10.98 9.34
CA VAL A 105 -1.92 11.79 10.33
C VAL A 105 -3.35 12.08 9.88
N LEU A 106 -3.54 12.49 8.63
CA LEU A 106 -4.88 12.73 8.08
C LEU A 106 -5.72 11.45 8.05
N PHE A 107 -5.13 10.32 7.68
CA PHE A 107 -5.79 9.01 7.73
C PHE A 107 -6.21 8.65 9.16
N ALA A 108 -5.30 8.79 10.12
CA ALA A 108 -5.59 8.52 11.53
C ALA A 108 -6.68 9.43 12.11
N ALA A 109 -6.75 10.69 11.69
CA ALA A 109 -7.74 11.65 12.17
C ALA A 109 -9.19 11.24 11.84
N LEU A 110 -9.41 10.43 10.81
CA LEU A 110 -10.73 9.91 10.43
C LEU A 110 -11.24 8.78 11.36
N HIS A 111 -10.40 8.24 12.23
CA HIS A 111 -10.77 7.17 13.15
C HIS A 111 -11.39 7.74 14.45
N GLY A 112 -12.18 6.93 15.15
CA GLY A 112 -13.00 7.38 16.29
C GLY A 112 -12.19 7.67 17.54
N THR A 113 -11.74 6.63 18.23
CA THR A 113 -11.06 6.73 19.53
C THR A 113 -9.56 7.07 19.38
N LEU A 114 -8.96 7.60 20.43
CA LEU A 114 -7.51 7.86 20.44
C LEU A 114 -6.69 6.59 20.17
N THR A 115 -7.13 5.47 20.72
CA THR A 115 -6.48 4.17 20.53
C THR A 115 -6.53 3.74 19.06
N GLU A 116 -7.70 3.86 18.41
CA GLU A 116 -7.85 3.59 16.97
C GLU A 116 -7.01 4.54 16.13
N LYS A 117 -6.94 5.83 16.49
CA LYS A 117 -6.09 6.82 15.81
C LYS A 117 -4.60 6.44 15.89
N CYS A 118 -4.12 6.00 17.06
CA CYS A 118 -2.73 5.54 17.20
C CYS A 118 -2.43 4.32 16.31
N TYR A 119 -3.36 3.36 16.27
CA TYR A 119 -3.23 2.20 15.40
C TYR A 119 -3.28 2.57 13.92
N ALA A 120 -4.24 3.39 13.52
CA ALA A 120 -4.40 3.87 12.15
C ALA A 120 -3.20 4.71 11.70
N LEU A 121 -2.57 5.48 12.61
CA LEU A 121 -1.32 6.19 12.31
C LEU A 121 -0.19 5.21 11.95
N GLY A 122 -0.02 4.16 12.75
CA GLY A 122 0.96 3.11 12.46
C GLY A 122 0.70 2.42 11.11
N MET A 123 -0.56 2.02 10.84
CA MET A 123 -0.96 1.49 9.54
C MET A 123 -0.70 2.51 8.42
N GLY A 124 -1.06 3.76 8.65
CA GLY A 124 -0.87 4.87 7.73
C GLY A 124 0.57 5.01 7.26
N LEU A 125 1.51 4.98 8.19
CA LEU A 125 2.94 5.07 7.93
C LEU A 125 3.48 3.86 7.16
N ILE A 126 3.09 2.64 7.57
CA ILE A 126 3.51 1.39 6.92
C ILE A 126 3.00 1.31 5.48
N PHE A 127 1.72 1.59 5.26
CA PHE A 127 1.08 1.49 3.94
C PHE A 127 1.57 2.61 3.01
N GLY A 128 1.78 3.83 3.54
CA GLY A 128 2.35 4.93 2.80
C GLY A 128 3.79 4.64 2.35
N TRP A 129 4.63 4.13 3.24
CA TRP A 129 5.98 3.68 2.89
C TRP A 129 5.95 2.60 1.81
N ALA A 130 5.08 1.59 1.95
CA ALA A 130 4.94 0.53 0.95
C ALA A 130 4.51 1.09 -0.42
N ALA A 131 3.59 2.05 -0.43
CA ALA A 131 3.13 2.70 -1.65
C ALA A 131 4.26 3.49 -2.35
N GLU A 132 5.12 4.17 -1.59
CA GLU A 132 6.30 4.86 -2.13
C GLU A 132 7.32 3.89 -2.72
N GLN A 133 7.63 2.80 -2.00
CA GLN A 133 8.60 1.80 -2.47
C GLN A 133 8.14 1.00 -3.69
N THR A 134 6.83 0.83 -3.85
CA THR A 134 6.24 0.04 -4.95
C THR A 134 5.66 0.91 -6.06
N ASP A 135 5.58 2.22 -5.85
CA ASP A 135 4.86 3.20 -6.68
C ASP A 135 3.39 2.77 -6.94
N SER A 136 2.77 2.15 -5.95
CA SER A 136 1.42 1.57 -6.08
C SER A 136 0.70 1.53 -4.72
N PRO A 137 -0.61 1.84 -4.65
CA PRO A 137 -1.42 1.65 -3.46
C PRO A 137 -1.74 0.16 -3.17
N ALA A 138 -1.48 -0.75 -4.12
CA ALA A 138 -1.90 -2.15 -4.04
C ALA A 138 -1.45 -2.89 -2.76
N PRO A 139 -0.21 -2.77 -2.26
CA PRO A 139 0.17 -3.39 -0.99
C PRO A 139 -0.70 -2.91 0.18
N GLY A 140 -0.96 -1.60 0.24
CA GLY A 140 -1.85 -1.01 1.25
C GLY A 140 -3.27 -1.57 1.17
N VAL A 141 -3.84 -1.67 -0.04
CA VAL A 141 -5.18 -2.25 -0.25
C VAL A 141 -5.26 -3.67 0.30
N VAL A 142 -4.30 -4.52 -0.04
CA VAL A 142 -4.29 -5.92 0.43
C VAL A 142 -4.19 -5.99 1.95
N LEU A 143 -3.25 -5.26 2.54
CA LEU A 143 -3.03 -5.26 3.99
C LEU A 143 -4.23 -4.64 4.74
N HIS A 144 -4.87 -3.63 4.18
CA HIS A 144 -6.07 -3.01 4.77
C HIS A 144 -7.26 -3.96 4.77
N ILE A 145 -7.49 -4.68 3.68
CA ILE A 145 -8.52 -5.73 3.59
C ILE A 145 -8.26 -6.82 4.65
N LEU A 146 -7.02 -7.28 4.77
CA LEU A 146 -6.63 -8.27 5.78
C LEU A 146 -6.84 -7.72 7.20
N ASN A 147 -6.52 -6.45 7.44
CA ASN A 147 -6.75 -5.79 8.71
C ASN A 147 -8.24 -5.77 9.09
N ASN A 148 -9.10 -5.33 8.17
CA ASN A 148 -10.54 -5.29 8.44
C ASN A 148 -11.12 -6.68 8.61
N GLY A 149 -10.59 -7.69 7.90
CA GLY A 149 -10.91 -9.10 8.12
C GLY A 149 -10.51 -9.59 9.51
N LEU A 150 -9.33 -9.21 10.00
CA LEU A 150 -8.87 -9.54 11.35
C LEU A 150 -9.76 -8.91 12.42
N VAL A 151 -10.12 -7.62 12.27
CA VAL A 151 -11.03 -6.91 13.18
C VAL A 151 -12.40 -7.59 13.22
N LEU A 152 -12.95 -7.94 12.05
CA LEU A 152 -14.22 -8.66 11.96
C LEU A 152 -14.15 -10.04 12.61
N ALA A 153 -13.10 -10.82 12.32
CA ALA A 153 -12.91 -12.15 12.90
C ALA A 153 -12.83 -12.11 14.44
N ARG A 154 -12.10 -11.12 14.97
CA ARG A 154 -12.01 -10.88 16.41
C ARG A 154 -13.38 -10.55 17.02
N ALA A 155 -14.12 -9.63 16.42
CA ALA A 155 -15.44 -9.24 16.90
C ALA A 155 -16.46 -10.42 16.90
N LEU A 156 -16.35 -11.31 15.91
CA LEU A 156 -17.17 -12.54 15.86
C LEU A 156 -16.77 -13.55 16.94
N ALA A 157 -15.46 -13.74 17.16
CA ALA A 157 -14.95 -14.64 18.20
C ALA A 157 -15.39 -14.21 19.61
N GLU A 158 -15.34 -12.93 19.91
CA GLU A 158 -15.76 -12.37 21.19
C GLU A 158 -17.27 -12.57 21.46
N ARG A 159 -18.11 -12.49 20.43
CA ARG A 159 -19.57 -12.76 20.55
C ARG A 159 -19.91 -14.24 20.65
N GLY A 160 -19.07 -15.12 20.12
CA GLY A 160 -19.29 -16.58 20.20
C GLY A 160 -18.86 -17.18 21.54
N MET A 161 -18.13 -16.43 22.36
CA MET A 161 -17.64 -16.88 23.68
C MET A 161 -18.48 -16.38 24.87
N GLY A 162 -19.46 -15.53 24.64
CA GLY A 162 -20.41 -15.00 25.63
C GLY A 162 -21.81 -15.58 25.44
#